data_78b286e8d13d6bd9f234e9855af9668d
#
_entry.id   78b286e8d13d6bd9f234e9855af9668d
#
_cell.length_a   1.000
_cell.length_b   1.000
_cell.length_c   1.000
_cell.angle_alpha   90.00
_cell.angle_beta   90.00
_cell.angle_gamma   90.00
#
_symmetry.space_group_name_H-M   'P 1'
#
loop_
_entity.id
_entity.type
_entity.pdbx_description
1 polymer ?
#
loop_
_entity_poly.entity_id
_entity_poly.type
_entity_poly.pdbx_seq_one_letter_code
_entity_poly.pdbx_strand_id
1 'polypeptide(L)'
;MNLKKYTIDFRDVQYFFDIHKIIQKSLHFPENYGCSWSAFWDCLTDMYGEPMHIEIIGIDVIARKFEDAASEIISILKRFKHYEKTFENDILIEIIINNAHIKLI
;
A
#
# COMPACT_ATOMS: atom_id res chain seq x y z
N MET A 1 -2.81 5.83 21.77
CA MET A 1 -2.10 4.67 21.23
C MET A 1 -1.50 5.04 19.89
N ASN A 2 -0.21 4.77 19.69
CA ASN A 2 0.47 5.12 18.45
C ASN A 2 0.23 4.05 17.39
N LEU A 3 -0.18 4.50 16.20
CA LEU A 3 -0.27 3.62 15.06
C LEU A 3 1.13 3.31 14.55
N LYS A 4 1.36 2.06 14.15
CA LYS A 4 2.59 1.70 13.47
C LYS A 4 2.55 2.29 12.06
N LYS A 5 3.58 3.05 11.69
CA LYS A 5 3.58 3.78 10.43
C LYS A 5 4.42 3.07 9.37
N TYR A 6 3.85 2.93 8.19
CA TYR A 6 4.54 2.41 7.00
C TYR A 6 4.49 3.46 5.91
N THR A 7 5.61 3.68 5.27
CA THR A 7 5.70 4.64 4.15
C THR A 7 6.12 3.90 2.90
N ILE A 8 5.28 3.95 1.87
CA ILE A 8 5.56 3.36 0.57
C ILE A 8 5.84 4.49 -0.40
N ASP A 9 7.09 4.62 -0.85
CA ASP A 9 7.52 5.70 -1.71
C ASP A 9 7.83 5.18 -3.10
N PHE A 10 6.97 5.51 -4.06
CA PHE A 10 7.10 5.07 -5.44
C PHE A 10 7.75 6.11 -6.37
N ARG A 11 8.27 7.21 -5.82
CA ARG A 11 8.74 8.31 -6.67
C ARG A 11 9.89 7.93 -7.61
N ASP A 12 10.72 6.98 -7.20
CA ASP A 12 11.91 6.58 -7.96
C ASP A 12 11.69 5.31 -8.80
N VAL A 13 10.45 4.84 -8.93
CA VAL A 13 10.15 3.67 -9.73
C VAL A 13 10.47 3.91 -11.21
N GLN A 14 11.24 3.00 -11.81
CA GLN A 14 11.58 3.03 -13.23
C GLN A 14 10.95 1.86 -13.99
N TYR A 15 10.91 0.70 -13.37
CA TYR A 15 10.42 -0.54 -13.99
C TYR A 15 9.27 -1.12 -13.18
N PHE A 16 8.40 -1.86 -13.87
CA PHE A 16 7.24 -2.47 -13.21
C PHE A 16 7.65 -3.34 -12.01
N PHE A 17 8.74 -4.09 -12.15
CA PHE A 17 9.22 -4.97 -11.08
C PHE A 17 9.60 -4.21 -9.82
N ASP A 18 10.02 -2.96 -9.95
CA ASP A 18 10.39 -2.13 -8.79
C ASP A 18 9.21 -1.93 -7.85
N ILE A 19 7.99 -1.92 -8.38
CA ILE A 19 6.78 -1.70 -7.58
C ILE A 19 6.66 -2.74 -6.48
N HIS A 20 6.77 -4.02 -6.83
CA HIS A 20 6.64 -5.10 -5.86
C HIS A 20 7.80 -5.15 -4.87
N LYS A 21 9.01 -4.79 -5.31
CA LYS A 21 10.16 -4.71 -4.42
C LYS A 21 9.97 -3.63 -3.37
N ILE A 22 9.47 -2.47 -3.78
CA ILE A 22 9.22 -1.36 -2.87
C ILE A 22 8.12 -1.74 -1.87
N ILE A 23 7.04 -2.36 -2.34
CA ILE A 23 5.96 -2.82 -1.46
C ILE A 23 6.50 -3.82 -0.44
N GLN A 24 7.26 -4.80 -0.89
CA GLN A 24 7.84 -5.81 -0.01
C GLN A 24 8.70 -5.20 1.08
N LYS A 25 9.60 -4.30 0.69
CA LYS A 25 10.51 -3.67 1.63
C LYS A 25 9.78 -2.74 2.59
N SER A 26 8.85 -1.95 2.08
CA SER A 26 8.14 -0.93 2.87
C SER A 26 7.22 -1.53 3.92
N LEU A 27 6.59 -2.66 3.60
CA LEU A 27 5.63 -3.32 4.50
C LEU A 27 6.24 -4.51 5.23
N HIS A 28 7.54 -4.73 5.08
CA HIS A 28 8.28 -5.81 5.74
C HIS A 28 7.73 -7.20 5.41
N PHE A 29 7.33 -7.40 4.15
CA PHE A 29 6.86 -8.70 3.70
C PHE A 29 8.03 -9.70 3.65
N PRO A 30 7.75 -11.01 3.77
CA PRO A 30 8.82 -12.01 3.78
C PRO A 30 9.57 -12.09 2.45
N GLU A 31 10.78 -12.67 2.48
CA GLU A 31 11.61 -12.80 1.28
C GLU A 31 10.92 -13.60 0.17
N ASN A 32 10.04 -14.53 0.53
CA ASN A 32 9.31 -15.33 -0.44
C ASN A 32 8.05 -14.64 -0.98
N TYR A 33 7.93 -13.34 -0.78
CA TYR A 33 6.82 -12.57 -1.36
C TYR A 33 6.76 -12.80 -2.87
N GLY A 34 5.56 -13.21 -3.37
CA GLY A 34 5.40 -13.68 -4.74
C GLY A 34 5.34 -12.61 -5.82
N CYS A 35 5.50 -11.34 -5.50
CA CYS A 35 5.52 -10.22 -6.45
C CYS A 35 4.31 -10.22 -7.40
N SER A 36 3.12 -10.48 -6.87
CA SER A 36 1.87 -10.42 -7.61
C SER A 36 0.82 -9.69 -6.78
N TRP A 37 -0.27 -9.28 -7.42
CA TRP A 37 -1.35 -8.61 -6.70
C TRP A 37 -2.02 -9.55 -5.69
N SER A 38 -2.13 -10.84 -6.02
CA SER A 38 -2.64 -11.84 -5.08
C SER A 38 -1.73 -11.98 -3.87
N ALA A 39 -0.41 -12.01 -4.10
CA ALA A 39 0.55 -12.08 -3.00
C ALA A 39 0.50 -10.81 -2.14
N PHE A 40 0.31 -9.65 -2.76
CA PHE A 40 0.15 -8.39 -2.04
C PHE A 40 -1.06 -8.46 -1.11
N TRP A 41 -2.20 -8.91 -1.63
CA TRP A 41 -3.41 -9.07 -0.82
C TRP A 41 -3.17 -10.04 0.35
N ASP A 42 -2.58 -11.20 0.07
CA ASP A 42 -2.34 -12.21 1.08
C ASP A 42 -1.43 -11.72 2.20
N CYS A 43 -0.32 -11.07 1.84
CA CYS A 43 0.61 -10.54 2.84
C CYS A 43 0.01 -9.36 3.59
N LEU A 44 -0.78 -8.53 2.91
CA LEU A 44 -1.42 -7.39 3.55
C LEU A 44 -2.44 -7.87 4.60
N THR A 45 -3.23 -8.88 4.28
CA THR A 45 -4.22 -9.43 5.21
C THR A 45 -3.57 -10.15 6.39
N ASP A 46 -2.33 -10.63 6.24
CA ASP A 46 -1.58 -11.19 7.36
C ASP A 46 -1.21 -10.12 8.40
N MET A 47 -1.24 -8.86 8.03
CA MET A 47 -1.01 -7.73 8.94
C MET A 47 -2.26 -7.36 9.73
N TYR A 48 -3.38 -8.01 9.43
CA TYR A 48 -4.66 -7.73 10.06
C TYR A 48 -4.56 -7.81 11.58
N GLY A 49 -5.28 -6.94 12.24
CA GLY A 49 -5.35 -6.93 13.70
C GLY A 49 -4.42 -5.94 14.39
N GLU A 50 -3.51 -5.32 13.65
CA GLU A 50 -2.63 -4.29 14.20
C GLU A 50 -3.09 -2.90 13.75
N PRO A 51 -3.20 -1.93 14.66
CA PRO A 51 -3.45 -0.54 14.26
C PRO A 51 -2.27 -0.05 13.42
N MET A 52 -2.57 0.58 12.28
CA MET A 52 -1.49 1.01 11.38
C MET A 52 -1.87 2.24 10.58
N HIS A 53 -0.84 2.96 10.16
CA HIS A 53 -0.94 4.10 9.27
C HIS A 53 -0.05 3.85 8.05
N ILE A 54 -0.64 3.72 6.88
CA ILE A 54 0.08 3.50 5.63
C ILE A 54 0.04 4.79 4.83
N GLU A 55 1.22 5.35 4.54
CA GLU A 55 1.35 6.51 3.66
C GLU A 55 1.92 6.06 2.33
N ILE A 56 1.31 6.54 1.24
CA ILE A 56 1.75 6.20 -0.11
C ILE A 56 2.15 7.49 -0.82
N ILE A 57 3.41 7.57 -1.20
CA ILE A 57 3.98 8.71 -1.90
C ILE A 57 4.29 8.28 -3.33
N GLY A 58 3.91 9.10 -4.30
CA GLY A 58 4.29 8.84 -5.69
C GLY A 58 3.35 7.93 -6.45
N ILE A 59 2.12 7.75 -5.99
CA ILE A 59 1.13 6.97 -6.75
C ILE A 59 0.86 7.62 -8.12
N ASP A 60 1.00 8.92 -8.22
CA ASP A 60 0.87 9.65 -9.48
C ASP A 60 1.97 9.27 -10.48
N VAL A 61 3.17 8.96 -9.99
CA VAL A 61 4.26 8.45 -10.84
C VAL A 61 3.86 7.09 -11.41
N ILE A 62 3.31 6.22 -10.56
CA ILE A 62 2.85 4.90 -10.99
C ILE A 62 1.72 5.05 -12.02
N ALA A 63 0.78 5.96 -11.77
CA ALA A 63 -0.36 6.17 -12.67
C ALA A 63 0.10 6.62 -14.06
N ARG A 64 1.15 7.43 -14.14
CA ARG A 64 1.69 7.88 -15.42
C ARG A 64 2.45 6.79 -16.17
N LYS A 65 3.20 5.96 -15.44
CA LYS A 65 4.05 4.92 -16.05
C LYS A 65 3.34 3.58 -16.21
N PHE A 66 2.48 3.23 -15.26
CA PHE A 66 1.85 1.92 -15.17
C PHE A 66 0.43 2.09 -14.64
N GLU A 67 -0.46 2.61 -15.48
CA GLU A 67 -1.83 2.96 -15.08
C GLU A 67 -2.57 1.82 -14.39
N ASP A 68 -2.49 0.61 -14.95
CA ASP A 68 -3.17 -0.55 -14.36
C ASP A 68 -2.63 -0.90 -12.98
N ALA A 69 -1.33 -0.73 -12.79
CA ALA A 69 -0.72 -1.00 -11.49
C ALA A 69 -1.22 -0.02 -10.43
N ALA A 70 -1.35 1.25 -10.77
CA ALA A 70 -1.88 2.24 -9.83
C ALA A 70 -3.30 1.88 -9.41
N SER A 71 -4.14 1.50 -10.37
CA SER A 71 -5.52 1.07 -10.09
C SER A 71 -5.57 -0.16 -9.19
N GLU A 72 -4.71 -1.14 -9.45
CA GLU A 72 -4.64 -2.36 -8.63
C GLU A 72 -4.21 -2.05 -7.21
N ILE A 73 -3.19 -1.22 -7.03
CA ILE A 73 -2.71 -0.85 -5.70
C ILE A 73 -3.83 -0.19 -4.89
N ILE A 74 -4.49 0.80 -5.48
CA ILE A 74 -5.58 1.52 -4.80
C ILE A 74 -6.74 0.58 -4.49
N SER A 75 -7.11 -0.28 -5.43
CA SER A 75 -8.20 -1.23 -5.24
C SER A 75 -7.93 -2.20 -4.08
N ILE A 76 -6.72 -2.74 -4.02
CA ILE A 76 -6.33 -3.66 -2.97
C ILE A 76 -6.34 -2.97 -1.60
N LEU A 77 -5.80 -1.74 -1.54
CA LEU A 77 -5.78 -0.98 -0.29
C LEU A 77 -7.18 -0.61 0.19
N LYS A 78 -8.08 -0.28 -0.74
CA LYS A 78 -9.48 -0.03 -0.39
C LYS A 78 -10.15 -1.28 0.19
N ARG A 79 -9.93 -2.43 -0.45
CA ARG A 79 -10.44 -3.71 0.06
C ARG A 79 -9.90 -3.99 1.46
N PHE A 80 -8.62 -3.73 1.68
CA PHE A 80 -8.01 -3.95 2.99
C PHE A 80 -8.62 -3.03 4.05
N LYS A 81 -8.84 -1.78 3.70
CA LYS A 81 -9.46 -0.80 4.61
C LYS A 81 -10.84 -1.27 5.08
N HIS A 82 -11.56 -1.96 4.22
CA HIS A 82 -12.91 -2.47 4.48
C HIS A 82 -12.96 -3.97 4.71
N TYR A 83 -11.82 -4.59 4.98
CA TYR A 83 -11.78 -6.02 5.28
C TYR A 83 -12.63 -6.31 6.51
N GLU A 84 -13.54 -7.27 6.40
CA GLU A 84 -14.61 -7.47 7.38
C GLU A 84 -14.14 -7.66 8.82
N LYS A 85 -12.94 -8.16 9.01
CA LYS A 85 -12.37 -8.39 10.33
C LYS A 85 -11.52 -7.23 10.81
N THR A 86 -11.47 -6.14 10.06
CA THR A 86 -10.66 -4.98 10.38
C THR A 86 -11.55 -3.90 10.96
N PHE A 87 -11.16 -3.34 12.09
CA PHE A 87 -11.86 -2.19 12.65
C PHE A 87 -11.44 -0.96 11.86
N GLU A 88 -12.42 -0.24 11.31
CA GLU A 88 -12.14 0.93 10.45
C GLU A 88 -11.18 1.93 11.08
N ASN A 89 -11.27 2.09 12.40
CA ASN A 89 -10.45 3.08 13.11
C ASN A 89 -9.00 2.63 13.30
N ASP A 90 -8.70 1.36 13.03
CA ASP A 90 -7.37 0.81 13.25
C ASP A 90 -6.46 0.96 12.03
N ILE A 91 -7.03 1.29 10.88
CA ILE A 91 -6.25 1.41 9.65
C ILE A 91 -6.49 2.78 9.02
N LEU A 92 -5.43 3.56 8.97
CA LEU A 92 -5.41 4.84 8.27
C LEU A 92 -4.54 4.69 7.04
N ILE A 93 -5.08 4.97 5.86
CA ILE A 93 -4.33 4.93 4.61
C ILE A 93 -4.43 6.31 3.96
N GLU A 94 -3.27 6.93 3.72
CA GLU A 94 -3.19 8.24 3.09
C GLU A 94 -2.37 8.19 1.82
N ILE A 95 -2.85 8.89 0.80
CA ILE A 95 -2.13 9.09 -0.45
C ILE A 95 -1.62 10.51 -0.44
N ILE A 96 -0.32 10.68 -0.68
CA ILE A 96 0.31 12.01 -0.67
C ILE A 96 0.66 12.40 -2.10
N ILE A 97 0.02 13.46 -2.59
CA ILE A 97 0.26 14.04 -3.91
C ILE A 97 0.50 15.53 -3.75
N ASN A 98 1.66 16.02 -4.21
CA ASN A 98 2.01 17.44 -4.14
C ASN A 98 1.82 18.01 -2.72
N ASN A 99 2.28 17.26 -1.72
CA ASN A 99 2.18 17.59 -0.30
C ASN A 99 0.74 17.60 0.25
N ALA A 100 -0.25 17.25 -0.55
CA ALA A 100 -1.61 17.10 -0.08
C ALA A 100 -1.84 15.66 0.39
N HIS A 101 -2.43 15.52 1.58
CA HIS A 101 -2.74 14.22 2.17
C HIS A 101 -4.19 13.87 1.87
N ILE A 102 -4.41 12.80 1.11
CA ILE A 102 -5.73 12.35 0.73
C ILE A 102 -6.01 11.04 1.46
N LYS A 103 -6.96 11.10 2.37
CA LYS A 103 -7.33 9.91 3.14
C LYS A 103 -8.12 8.95 2.27
N LEU A 104 -7.71 7.70 2.26
CA LEU A 104 -8.43 6.65 1.54
C LEU A 104 -9.60 6.17 2.41
N ILE A 105 -10.79 6.24 1.85
CA ILE A 105 -12.02 5.87 2.57
C ILE A 105 -12.47 4.46 2.18
#